data_723d51e31645bcb72c9bc55126f1fe35
#
_entry.id   723d51e31645bcb72c9bc55126f1fe35
#
_cell.length_a   1.000
_cell.length_b   1.000
_cell.length_c   1.000
_cell.angle_alpha   90.00
_cell.angle_beta   90.00
_cell.angle_gamma   90.00
#
_symmetry.space_group_name_H-M   'P 1'
#
loop_
_entity.id
_entity.type
_entity.pdbx_description
1 polymer ?
#
loop_
_entity_poly.entity_id
_entity_poly.type
_entity_poly.pdbx_seq_one_letter_code
_entity_poly.pdbx_strand_id
1 'polypeptide(L)'
;QIRFWQQNPLNFAMEVFGFNPSNQQRQFFIELGKLVTAKMKRDEDQPLTDEDKKYLVKRGISIRSGKGTGKDTSAAIVTYWFLFCFHQSKTYLIAPSMDNLKSNLMAEMSLWKSKRNGGERQCKIADELELMSTGCRMTKDPERGKDWFVTCNSAGPHLPAEQQVETLQGKH
;
A
#
# COMPACT_ATOMS: atom_id res chain seq x y z
N GLN A 1 3.52 -18.78 0.24
CA GLN A 1 4.09 -17.55 0.86
C GLN A 1 3.23 -16.32 0.59
N ILE A 2 2.78 -16.08 -0.67
CA ILE A 2 1.94 -14.90 -1.02
C ILE A 2 0.66 -14.89 -0.19
N ARG A 3 -0.07 -16.01 -0.09
CA ARG A 3 -1.29 -16.11 0.73
C ARG A 3 -1.04 -15.76 2.20
N PHE A 4 0.08 -16.18 2.76
CA PHE A 4 0.48 -15.81 4.11
C PHE A 4 0.72 -14.30 4.23
N TRP A 5 1.43 -13.70 3.28
CA TRP A 5 1.70 -12.26 3.28
C TRP A 5 0.44 -11.41 3.04
N GLN A 6 -0.53 -11.90 2.27
CA GLN A 6 -1.83 -11.21 2.11
C GLN A 6 -2.51 -10.96 3.46
N GLN A 7 -2.46 -11.95 4.35
CA GLN A 7 -3.07 -11.87 5.67
C GLN A 7 -2.13 -11.25 6.72
N ASN A 8 -0.83 -11.21 6.45
CA ASN A 8 0.20 -10.77 7.39
C ASN A 8 1.12 -9.68 6.79
N PRO A 9 0.61 -8.46 6.59
CA PRO A 9 1.41 -7.37 6.02
C PRO A 9 2.61 -6.97 6.89
N LEU A 10 2.57 -7.21 8.20
CA LEU A 10 3.71 -7.03 9.10
C LEU A 10 4.86 -7.97 8.72
N ASN A 11 4.58 -9.25 8.51
CA ASN A 11 5.59 -10.23 8.11
C ASN A 11 6.15 -9.91 6.71
N PHE A 12 5.30 -9.49 5.78
CA PHE A 12 5.76 -9.00 4.49
C PHE A 12 6.76 -7.84 4.64
N ALA A 13 6.43 -6.84 5.45
CA ALA A 13 7.31 -5.70 5.69
C ALA A 13 8.68 -6.12 6.24
N MET A 14 8.68 -7.04 7.21
CA MET A 14 9.91 -7.53 7.85
C MET A 14 10.73 -8.44 6.93
N GLU A 15 10.08 -9.38 6.25
CA GLU A 15 10.74 -10.40 5.44
C GLU A 15 11.23 -9.87 4.09
N VAL A 16 10.44 -8.99 3.46
CA VAL A 16 10.72 -8.48 2.10
C VAL A 16 11.61 -7.25 2.13
N PHE A 17 11.43 -6.36 3.10
CA PHE A 17 12.16 -5.09 3.19
C PHE A 17 13.18 -5.04 4.33
N GLY A 18 13.23 -6.04 5.22
CA GLY A 18 14.03 -5.93 6.45
C GLY A 18 13.55 -4.76 7.32
N PHE A 19 12.26 -4.42 7.26
CA PHE A 19 11.68 -3.31 8.00
C PHE A 19 11.57 -3.65 9.48
N ASN A 20 12.08 -2.77 10.34
CA ASN A 20 11.91 -2.88 11.79
C ASN A 20 10.90 -1.82 12.27
N PRO A 21 9.62 -2.17 12.42
CA PRO A 21 8.57 -1.22 12.75
C PRO A 21 8.59 -0.83 14.24
N SER A 22 8.28 0.44 14.52
CA SER A 22 7.92 0.88 15.87
C SER A 22 6.64 0.18 16.36
N ASN A 23 6.34 0.26 17.66
CA ASN A 23 5.14 -0.34 18.22
C ASN A 23 3.85 0.17 17.55
N GLN A 24 3.79 1.47 17.23
CA GLN A 24 2.64 2.07 16.54
C GLN A 24 2.49 1.55 15.11
N GLN A 25 3.60 1.46 14.37
CA GLN A 25 3.61 0.90 13.02
C GLN A 25 3.25 -0.59 13.03
N ARG A 26 3.77 -1.36 14.00
CA ARG A 26 3.42 -2.78 14.19
C ARG A 26 1.92 -2.95 14.39
N GLN A 27 1.34 -2.16 15.29
CA GLN A 27 -0.11 -2.19 15.53
C GLN A 27 -0.90 -1.88 14.27
N PHE A 28 -0.49 -0.87 13.49
CA PHE A 28 -1.12 -0.54 12.22
C PHE A 28 -1.10 -1.72 11.22
N PHE A 29 0.05 -2.37 11.05
CA PHE A 29 0.14 -3.53 10.14
C PHE A 29 -0.71 -4.71 10.62
N ILE A 30 -0.79 -4.95 11.93
CA ILE A 30 -1.65 -5.99 12.50
C ILE A 30 -3.13 -5.69 12.22
N GLU A 31 -3.58 -4.47 12.47
CA GLU A 31 -4.96 -4.07 12.21
C GLU A 31 -5.33 -4.14 10.72
N LEU A 32 -4.38 -3.78 9.84
CA LEU A 32 -4.55 -3.94 8.40
C LEU A 32 -4.68 -5.41 8.01
N GLY A 33 -3.87 -6.29 8.57
CA GLY A 33 -3.95 -7.73 8.33
C GLY A 33 -5.30 -8.31 8.75
N LYS A 34 -5.82 -7.94 9.91
CA LYS A 34 -7.15 -8.36 10.38
C LYS A 34 -8.27 -7.90 9.43
N LEU A 35 -8.23 -6.62 9.01
CA LEU A 35 -9.21 -6.07 8.07
C LEU A 35 -9.22 -6.84 6.75
N VAL A 36 -8.05 -7.08 6.18
CA VAL A 36 -7.93 -7.78 4.89
C VAL A 36 -8.32 -9.24 5.04
N THR A 37 -7.88 -9.92 6.11
CA THR A 37 -8.24 -11.33 6.38
C THR A 37 -9.76 -11.52 6.49
N ALA A 38 -10.46 -10.62 7.19
CA ALA A 38 -11.91 -10.68 7.30
C ALA A 38 -12.60 -10.53 5.93
N LYS A 39 -12.13 -9.60 5.09
CA LYS A 39 -12.66 -9.42 3.73
C LYS A 39 -12.39 -10.63 2.84
N MET A 40 -11.17 -11.18 2.88
CA MET A 40 -10.81 -12.38 2.13
C MET A 40 -11.67 -13.59 2.52
N LYS A 41 -11.90 -13.82 3.82
CA LYS A 41 -12.79 -14.89 4.30
C LYS A 41 -14.22 -14.72 3.77
N ARG A 42 -14.76 -13.50 3.80
CA ARG A 42 -16.08 -13.21 3.25
C ARG A 42 -16.14 -13.51 1.76
N ASP A 43 -15.16 -13.05 1.00
CA ASP A 43 -15.12 -13.19 -0.48
C ASP A 43 -14.90 -14.64 -0.92
N GLU A 44 -14.40 -15.50 -0.02
CA GLU A 44 -14.18 -16.93 -0.22
C GLU A 44 -15.23 -17.79 0.49
N ASP A 45 -16.33 -17.22 0.98
CA ASP A 45 -17.42 -17.90 1.70
C ASP A 45 -16.91 -18.74 2.91
N GLN A 46 -15.82 -18.30 3.53
CA GLN A 46 -15.28 -18.96 4.72
C GLN A 46 -16.04 -18.56 5.99
N PRO A 47 -16.04 -19.42 7.04
CA PRO A 47 -16.65 -19.09 8.32
C PRO A 47 -16.05 -17.82 8.94
N LEU A 48 -16.91 -16.89 9.32
CA LEU A 48 -16.56 -15.62 9.94
C LEU A 48 -16.70 -15.69 11.46
N THR A 49 -15.64 -15.31 12.16
CA THR A 49 -15.70 -15.08 13.62
C THR A 49 -16.41 -13.76 13.94
N ASP A 50 -16.77 -13.57 15.21
CA ASP A 50 -17.36 -12.29 15.64
C ASP A 50 -16.35 -11.12 15.54
N GLU A 51 -15.05 -11.40 15.64
CA GLU A 51 -14.00 -10.43 15.36
C GLU A 51 -13.98 -10.07 13.86
N ASP A 52 -14.03 -11.05 12.97
CA ASP A 52 -14.08 -10.80 11.51
C ASP A 52 -15.26 -9.90 11.14
N LYS A 53 -16.45 -10.16 11.71
CA LYS A 53 -17.66 -9.35 11.48
C LYS A 53 -17.46 -7.88 11.88
N LYS A 54 -16.75 -7.61 12.99
CA LYS A 54 -16.40 -6.24 13.41
C LYS A 54 -15.49 -5.53 12.41
N TYR A 55 -14.60 -6.27 11.72
CA TYR A 55 -13.74 -5.69 10.69
C TYR A 55 -14.47 -5.48 9.36
N LEU A 56 -15.47 -6.29 9.04
CA LEU A 56 -16.22 -6.17 7.77
C LEU A 56 -17.01 -4.87 7.64
N VAL A 57 -17.43 -4.26 8.75
CA VAL A 57 -18.11 -2.97 8.73
C VAL A 57 -17.16 -1.79 8.52
N LYS A 58 -15.84 -2.00 8.70
CA LYS A 58 -14.82 -0.98 8.50
C LYS A 58 -14.53 -0.83 7.01
N ARG A 59 -14.58 0.41 6.51
CA ARG A 59 -14.23 0.72 5.11
C ARG A 59 -12.75 0.93 4.89
N GLY A 60 -11.99 1.23 5.96
CA GLY A 60 -10.56 1.50 5.89
C GLY A 60 -9.95 1.71 7.26
N ILE A 61 -8.67 2.10 7.25
CA ILE A 61 -7.90 2.46 8.44
C ILE A 61 -7.45 3.91 8.30
N SER A 62 -7.67 4.70 9.34
CA SER A 62 -7.17 6.06 9.45
C SER A 62 -5.99 6.12 10.42
N ILE A 63 -4.89 6.74 10.01
CA ILE A 63 -3.71 6.94 10.85
C ILE A 63 -3.59 8.43 11.18
N ARG A 64 -3.65 8.74 12.48
CA ARG A 64 -3.36 10.08 12.99
C ARG A 64 -2.07 10.03 13.79
N SER A 65 -1.04 10.73 13.33
CA SER A 65 0.25 10.76 14.02
C SER A 65 0.99 12.07 13.74
N GLY A 66 1.99 12.39 14.56
CA GLY A 66 2.86 13.56 14.39
C GLY A 66 3.75 13.50 13.15
N LYS A 67 4.51 14.57 12.92
CA LYS A 67 5.55 14.62 11.89
C LYS A 67 6.71 13.68 12.27
N GLY A 68 7.32 13.04 11.28
CA GLY A 68 8.52 12.19 11.53
C GLY A 68 8.24 10.82 12.15
N THR A 69 6.99 10.39 12.29
CA THR A 69 6.63 9.11 12.90
C THR A 69 6.68 7.91 11.93
N GLY A 70 7.18 8.10 10.71
CA GLY A 70 7.31 7.03 9.71
C GLY A 70 5.99 6.64 9.03
N LYS A 71 5.02 7.56 8.93
CA LYS A 71 3.77 7.34 8.19
C LYS A 71 4.03 7.03 6.72
N ASP A 72 4.88 7.84 6.10
CA ASP A 72 5.19 7.72 4.68
C ASP A 72 5.91 6.40 4.37
N THR A 73 6.81 5.97 5.28
CA THR A 73 7.43 4.64 5.23
C THR A 73 6.39 3.52 5.30
N SER A 74 5.45 3.59 6.25
CA SER A 74 4.40 2.58 6.39
C SER A 74 3.49 2.56 5.16
N ALA A 75 3.13 3.73 4.63
CA ALA A 75 2.34 3.85 3.41
C ALA A 75 3.06 3.28 2.18
N ALA A 76 4.36 3.55 2.03
CA ALA A 76 5.18 3.02 0.94
C ALA A 76 5.24 1.48 0.99
N ILE A 77 5.48 0.90 2.15
CA ILE A 77 5.54 -0.56 2.34
C ILE A 77 4.17 -1.21 2.10
N VAL A 78 3.08 -0.61 2.60
CA VAL A 78 1.71 -1.10 2.35
C VAL A 78 1.37 -1.04 0.86
N THR A 79 1.78 0.02 0.17
CA THR A 79 1.60 0.16 -1.28
C THR A 79 2.28 -0.99 -2.04
N TYR A 80 3.53 -1.31 -1.71
CA TYR A 80 4.24 -2.45 -2.29
C TYR A 80 3.61 -3.79 -1.91
N TRP A 81 3.20 -3.95 -0.65
CA TRP A 81 2.51 -5.15 -0.19
C TRP A 81 1.24 -5.42 -0.98
N PHE A 82 0.40 -4.40 -1.14
CA PHE A 82 -0.84 -4.54 -1.86
C PHE A 82 -0.61 -4.82 -3.36
N LEU A 83 0.30 -4.07 -3.99
CA LEU A 83 0.67 -4.29 -5.38
C LEU A 83 1.23 -5.70 -5.60
N PHE A 84 2.13 -6.19 -4.74
CA PHE A 84 2.79 -7.47 -4.93
C PHE A 84 1.90 -8.67 -4.59
N CYS A 85 1.13 -8.58 -3.49
CA CYS A 85 0.38 -9.72 -2.97
C CYS A 85 -1.01 -9.89 -3.61
N PHE A 86 -1.58 -8.85 -4.23
CA PHE A 86 -2.92 -8.90 -4.81
C PHE A 86 -2.86 -8.73 -6.32
N HIS A 87 -3.00 -9.84 -7.02
CA HIS A 87 -2.95 -9.90 -8.49
C HIS A 87 -3.97 -8.95 -9.12
N GLN A 88 -3.54 -8.20 -10.14
CA GLN A 88 -4.35 -7.20 -10.85
C GLN A 88 -4.91 -6.08 -9.97
N SER A 89 -4.24 -5.80 -8.83
CA SER A 89 -4.65 -4.69 -7.96
C SER A 89 -4.39 -3.33 -8.62
N LYS A 90 -5.36 -2.43 -8.49
CA LYS A 90 -5.26 -1.03 -8.91
C LYS A 90 -5.25 -0.16 -7.66
N THR A 91 -4.17 0.57 -7.43
CA THR A 91 -4.00 1.42 -6.25
C THR A 91 -3.87 2.87 -6.65
N TYR A 92 -4.67 3.73 -6.04
CA TYR A 92 -4.64 5.16 -6.24
C TYR A 92 -4.09 5.86 -5.00
N LEU A 93 -2.96 6.53 -5.15
CA LEU A 93 -2.34 7.36 -4.12
C LEU A 93 -2.82 8.79 -4.32
N ILE A 94 -3.48 9.34 -3.31
CA ILE A 94 -4.13 10.64 -3.42
C ILE A 94 -3.57 11.59 -2.37
N ALA A 95 -3.19 12.79 -2.79
CA ALA A 95 -2.80 13.89 -1.90
C ALA A 95 -3.29 15.23 -2.44
N PRO A 96 -3.28 16.29 -1.62
CA PRO A 96 -3.66 17.64 -2.05
C PRO A 96 -2.84 18.15 -3.25
N SER A 97 -1.56 17.76 -3.35
CA SER A 97 -0.73 18.12 -4.49
C SER A 97 0.12 16.95 -4.97
N MET A 98 0.47 16.95 -6.26
CA MET A 98 1.38 15.97 -6.85
C MET A 98 2.80 16.09 -6.28
N ASP A 99 3.24 17.30 -5.94
CA ASP A 99 4.56 17.53 -5.33
C ASP A 99 4.67 16.86 -3.95
N ASN A 100 3.62 16.88 -3.16
CA ASN A 100 3.58 16.14 -1.88
C ASN A 100 3.70 14.63 -2.08
N LEU A 101 3.06 14.06 -3.10
CA LEU A 101 3.21 12.65 -3.42
C LEU A 101 4.62 12.32 -3.86
N LYS A 102 5.20 13.11 -4.76
CA LYS A 102 6.55 12.88 -5.29
C LYS A 102 7.62 13.04 -4.21
N SER A 103 7.57 14.12 -3.44
CA SER A 103 8.60 14.45 -2.45
C SER A 103 8.55 13.57 -1.19
N ASN A 104 7.40 13.02 -0.85
CA ASN A 104 7.22 12.22 0.36
C ASN A 104 7.06 10.73 0.01
N LEU A 105 5.90 10.34 -0.50
CA LEU A 105 5.57 8.93 -0.66
C LEU A 105 6.38 8.23 -1.76
N MET A 106 6.52 8.84 -2.94
CA MET A 106 7.33 8.25 -4.02
C MET A 106 8.82 8.24 -3.68
N ALA A 107 9.31 9.23 -2.94
CA ALA A 107 10.68 9.25 -2.43
C ALA A 107 10.92 8.09 -1.43
N GLU A 108 9.99 7.86 -0.51
CA GLU A 108 10.05 6.71 0.41
C GLU A 108 9.96 5.37 -0.35
N MET A 109 9.08 5.25 -1.33
CA MET A 109 9.02 4.05 -2.19
C MET A 109 10.36 3.81 -2.88
N SER A 110 10.97 4.83 -3.47
CA SER A 110 12.29 4.73 -4.11
C SER A 110 13.36 4.30 -3.13
N LEU A 111 13.39 4.92 -1.94
CA LEU A 111 14.33 4.58 -0.88
C LEU A 111 14.22 3.10 -0.49
N TRP A 112 13.03 2.61 -0.20
CA TRP A 112 12.84 1.22 0.25
C TRP A 112 13.10 0.20 -0.86
N LYS A 113 12.78 0.53 -2.12
CA LYS A 113 13.13 -0.32 -3.27
C LYS A 113 14.64 -0.46 -3.45
N SER A 114 15.40 0.62 -3.26
CA SER A 114 16.85 0.69 -3.50
C SER A 114 17.71 0.44 -2.27
N LYS A 115 17.13 0.38 -1.08
CA LYS A 115 17.84 0.27 0.20
C LYS A 115 18.77 -0.93 0.24
N ARG A 116 20.00 -0.72 0.72
CA ARG A 116 21.04 -1.74 0.85
C ARG A 116 21.48 -1.89 2.30
N ASN A 117 21.91 -3.10 2.62
CA ASN A 117 22.58 -3.43 3.90
C ASN A 117 23.81 -4.26 3.58
N GLY A 118 24.99 -3.80 4.02
CA GLY A 118 26.25 -4.49 3.71
C GLY A 118 26.54 -4.67 2.21
N GLY A 119 26.01 -3.77 1.36
CA GLY A 119 26.14 -3.85 -0.09
C GLY A 119 25.01 -4.63 -0.80
N GLU A 120 24.30 -5.49 -0.08
CA GLU A 120 23.17 -6.25 -0.64
C GLU A 120 21.86 -5.48 -0.59
N ARG A 121 21.03 -5.65 -1.62
CA ARG A 121 19.70 -5.03 -1.68
C ARG A 121 18.76 -5.71 -0.66
N GLN A 122 18.14 -4.91 0.20
CA GLN A 122 17.20 -5.43 1.20
C GLN A 122 15.85 -5.82 0.58
N CYS A 123 15.36 -5.04 -0.40
CA CYS A 123 14.08 -5.30 -1.05
C CYS A 123 14.17 -6.54 -1.94
N LYS A 124 13.58 -7.63 -1.51
CA LYS A 124 13.61 -8.93 -2.21
C LYS A 124 12.78 -8.96 -3.50
N ILE A 125 11.84 -8.04 -3.66
CA ILE A 125 10.96 -7.93 -4.83
C ILE A 125 11.32 -6.77 -5.76
N ALA A 126 12.48 -6.14 -5.57
CA ALA A 126 12.85 -4.93 -6.30
C ALA A 126 12.89 -5.11 -7.82
N ASP A 127 13.28 -6.29 -8.28
CA ASP A 127 13.41 -6.59 -9.72
C ASP A 127 12.05 -6.95 -10.36
N GLU A 128 11.01 -7.15 -9.54
CA GLU A 128 9.65 -7.39 -9.99
C GLU A 128 8.82 -6.11 -10.12
N LEU A 129 9.40 -4.98 -9.72
CA LEU A 129 8.73 -3.68 -9.62
C LEU A 129 9.38 -2.67 -10.54
N GLU A 130 8.59 -2.00 -11.36
CA GLU A 130 9.00 -0.80 -12.07
C GLU A 130 8.44 0.44 -11.38
N LEU A 131 9.34 1.25 -10.81
CA LEU A 131 8.98 2.50 -10.17
C LEU A 131 9.11 3.64 -11.21
N MET A 132 8.03 4.37 -11.39
CA MET A 132 7.92 5.53 -12.27
C MET A 132 7.82 6.82 -11.44
N SER A 133 7.91 7.98 -12.07
CA SER A 133 7.80 9.28 -11.38
C SER A 133 6.44 9.51 -10.70
N THR A 134 5.38 8.84 -11.15
CA THR A 134 4.00 9.02 -10.68
C THR A 134 3.29 7.71 -10.39
N GLY A 135 4.05 6.65 -10.12
CA GLY A 135 3.45 5.35 -9.82
C GLY A 135 4.43 4.20 -9.79
N CYS A 136 3.87 3.01 -9.75
CA CYS A 136 4.62 1.76 -9.75
C CYS A 136 3.80 0.66 -10.44
N ARG A 137 4.45 -0.26 -11.13
CA ARG A 137 3.79 -1.44 -11.72
C ARG A 137 4.63 -2.70 -11.56
N MET A 138 4.00 -3.85 -11.76
CA MET A 138 4.70 -5.13 -11.84
C MET A 138 5.38 -5.29 -13.21
N THR A 139 6.65 -5.75 -13.23
CA THR A 139 7.43 -5.90 -14.46
C THR A 139 7.22 -7.24 -15.15
N LYS A 140 6.84 -8.28 -14.41
CA LYS A 140 6.76 -9.67 -14.91
C LYS A 140 5.68 -9.90 -15.96
N ASP A 141 4.77 -8.97 -16.16
CA ASP A 141 3.72 -9.11 -17.17
C ASP A 141 3.44 -7.75 -17.84
N PRO A 142 4.20 -7.42 -18.92
CA PRO A 142 4.02 -6.14 -19.63
C PRO A 142 2.62 -5.98 -20.25
N GLU A 143 1.95 -7.06 -20.62
CA GLU A 143 0.58 -7.01 -21.16
C GLU A 143 -0.45 -6.80 -20.07
N ARG A 144 -0.24 -7.38 -18.88
CA ARG A 144 -1.11 -7.24 -17.70
C ARG A 144 -0.74 -6.04 -16.83
N GLY A 145 0.43 -5.43 -17.02
CA GLY A 145 0.86 -4.24 -16.29
C GLY A 145 -0.06 -3.04 -16.46
N LYS A 146 -0.94 -3.05 -17.47
CA LYS A 146 -2.03 -2.08 -17.64
C LYS A 146 -3.11 -2.19 -16.56
N ASP A 147 -3.28 -3.37 -16.00
CA ASP A 147 -4.31 -3.67 -15.00
C ASP A 147 -3.74 -3.96 -13.60
N TRP A 148 -2.42 -3.84 -13.42
CA TRP A 148 -1.74 -4.13 -12.16
C TRP A 148 -0.74 -3.03 -11.81
N PHE A 149 -1.24 -1.98 -11.17
CA PHE A 149 -0.46 -0.75 -11.00
C PHE A 149 -0.83 0.05 -9.75
N VAL A 150 0.06 0.95 -9.41
CA VAL A 150 -0.14 2.07 -8.48
C VAL A 150 0.00 3.35 -9.27
N THR A 151 -0.91 4.29 -9.11
CA THR A 151 -0.83 5.63 -9.73
C THR A 151 -1.06 6.74 -8.70
N CYS A 152 -0.35 7.85 -8.91
CA CYS A 152 -0.48 9.07 -8.11
C CYS A 152 -1.51 10.01 -8.73
N ASN A 153 -2.43 10.51 -7.92
CA ASN A 153 -3.42 11.50 -8.30
C ASN A 153 -3.41 12.66 -7.31
N SER A 154 -3.54 13.89 -7.79
CA SER A 154 -3.77 15.04 -6.93
C SER A 154 -5.23 15.42 -6.96
N ALA A 155 -5.78 15.78 -5.80
CA ALA A 155 -7.15 16.24 -5.66
C ALA A 155 -7.34 17.70 -6.11
N GLY A 156 -6.31 18.38 -6.58
CA GLY A 156 -6.35 19.78 -7.03
C GLY A 156 -6.75 20.76 -5.91
N PRO A 157 -5.86 21.60 -5.40
CA PRO A 157 -6.14 22.44 -4.25
C PRO A 157 -7.20 23.54 -4.51
N HIS A 158 -7.60 23.72 -5.77
CA HIS A 158 -8.54 24.80 -6.18
C HIS A 158 -9.94 24.27 -6.54
N LEU A 159 -10.19 22.98 -6.48
CA LEU A 159 -11.51 22.43 -6.75
C LEU A 159 -12.35 22.38 -5.45
N PRO A 160 -13.64 22.76 -5.48
CA PRO A 160 -14.57 22.50 -4.40
C PRO A 160 -14.56 21.01 -4.01
N ALA A 161 -14.81 20.71 -2.73
CA ALA A 161 -14.75 19.34 -2.21
C ALA A 161 -15.61 18.34 -3.03
N GLU A 162 -16.75 18.78 -3.52
CA GLU A 162 -17.65 17.99 -4.38
C GLU A 162 -17.01 17.63 -5.72
N GLN A 163 -16.34 18.56 -6.38
CA GLN A 163 -15.64 18.32 -7.64
C GLN A 163 -14.35 17.51 -7.46
N GLN A 164 -13.72 17.60 -6.29
CA GLN A 164 -12.59 16.73 -5.95
C GLN A 164 -13.02 15.26 -5.88
N VAL A 165 -14.20 14.99 -5.30
CA VAL A 165 -14.80 13.65 -5.22
C VAL A 165 -15.16 13.14 -6.62
N GLU A 166 -15.79 13.95 -7.46
CA GLU A 166 -16.14 13.58 -8.84
C GLU A 166 -14.91 13.28 -9.71
N THR A 167 -13.84 14.07 -9.57
CA THR A 167 -12.57 13.82 -10.29
C THR A 167 -11.93 12.50 -9.88
N LEU A 168 -12.18 12.03 -8.67
CA LEU A 168 -11.70 10.75 -8.15
C LEU A 168 -12.61 9.58 -8.52
N GLN A 169 -13.92 9.81 -8.61
CA GLN A 169 -14.93 8.80 -9.00
C GLN A 169 -14.95 8.53 -10.52
N GLY A 170 -14.66 9.52 -11.36
CA GLY A 170 -14.68 9.40 -12.82
C GLY A 170 -13.53 8.61 -13.44
N LYS A 171 -12.69 7.94 -12.65
CA LYS A 171 -11.54 7.14 -13.11
C LYS A 171 -11.72 5.63 -12.93
N HIS A 172 -12.97 5.18 -12.89
CA HIS A 172 -13.32 3.75 -12.88
C HIS A 172 -13.43 3.16 -14.27
#